data_687c30ff8e05f977638c6059c466fcf9
#
_entry.id   687c30ff8e05f977638c6059c466fcf9
#
_cell.length_a   1.000
_cell.length_b   1.000
_cell.length_c   1.000
_cell.angle_alpha   90.00
_cell.angle_beta   90.00
_cell.angle_gamma   90.00
#
_symmetry.space_group_name_H-M   'P 1'
#
loop_
_entity.id
_entity.type
_entity.pdbx_description
1 polymer ?
#
loop_
_entity_poly.entity_id
_entity_poly.type
_entity_poly.pdbx_seq_one_letter_code
_entity_poly.pdbx_strand_id
1 'polypeptide(L)'
;MTFGNVAAPTAMAFADTGSTVTFADADYAASTTYKGIQIFKATVTTTGEGATVSNIEWASDEAKDAVVAAIHEYDESYSGDIAQDAADWLSANAGVSGTDSKVASDNVLSAIAGKLNGKSGWVTSSNASLSGLEAGYWLFLTASAGKPDGMSTDGFSSPVYAVIDGTSATTVTPKKGVPIVEKKVLDDADAAGADLKDSDKWKDVADSQIGQEVNYRLTGTIASNYATFSAYAYKFTDKLSSGLDYVDGSVEVYALKGGAYSEIGTDHYSVAYADTDKTLTVEFKVGNGDKGLKDVAGVDADTQIVVFYKAKLNGNAVIGNAADGNKGGNPNTVTLTYSNNPYAEGAGETIEDTVADFAFKLNLNKVDQGTEKGLAGAVFTIRSVDASTAGQYIASKADEAAGVVAGQLVTVADANNLPEYVKFTSADDGKIAVSGLDAGSYKVTEVQTPDDIKYTKANPFTFTITPTYDETAMKMTGLTAAVSESDKGRSDIAFGTLDGTAGDNKLVGVGGTGTNAATGEVTINVGNAKSVGLPITGLDGVTLTWIAGGAVLVIGVARILRRRRADSEE
;
A
#
# COMPACT_ATOMS: atom_id res chain seq x y z
N MET A 1 -30.98 -81.50 47.10
CA MET A 1 -30.98 -80.86 45.80
C MET A 1 -31.21 -79.34 46.00
N THR A 2 -30.18 -78.59 45.93
CA THR A 2 -30.18 -77.14 46.15
C THR A 2 -30.06 -76.51 44.79
N PHE A 3 -31.05 -75.74 44.39
CA PHE A 3 -31.07 -74.95 43.15
C PHE A 3 -30.19 -73.72 43.37
N GLY A 4 -29.10 -73.60 42.61
CA GLY A 4 -28.30 -72.38 42.55
C GLY A 4 -29.01 -71.25 41.77
N ASN A 5 -29.03 -70.05 42.38
CA ASN A 5 -29.40 -68.82 41.77
C ASN A 5 -28.42 -68.45 40.65
N VAL A 6 -28.86 -68.44 39.41
CA VAL A 6 -28.14 -67.87 38.32
C VAL A 6 -28.47 -66.37 38.35
N ALA A 7 -27.53 -65.57 38.75
CA ALA A 7 -27.64 -64.11 38.59
C ALA A 7 -27.63 -63.77 37.10
N ALA A 8 -28.68 -63.08 36.65
CA ALA A 8 -28.71 -62.48 35.31
C ALA A 8 -27.58 -61.46 35.17
N PRO A 9 -26.91 -61.39 34.03
CA PRO A 9 -25.93 -60.35 33.82
C PRO A 9 -26.65 -58.99 33.79
N THR A 10 -26.28 -58.13 34.70
CA THR A 10 -26.66 -56.72 34.65
C THR A 10 -26.00 -56.17 33.38
N ALA A 11 -26.84 -55.85 32.39
CA ALA A 11 -26.41 -55.03 31.26
C ALA A 11 -25.90 -53.71 31.85
N MET A 12 -24.57 -53.50 31.84
CA MET A 12 -24.02 -52.18 32.00
C MET A 12 -24.45 -51.39 30.79
N ALA A 13 -25.38 -50.47 30.99
CA ALA A 13 -25.61 -49.40 30.05
C ALA A 13 -24.33 -48.57 30.02
N PHE A 14 -23.51 -48.81 29.02
CA PHE A 14 -22.51 -47.81 28.65
C PHE A 14 -23.30 -46.59 28.28
N ALA A 15 -23.14 -45.50 29.00
CA ALA A 15 -23.57 -44.20 28.51
C ALA A 15 -22.86 -43.99 27.19
N ASP A 16 -23.63 -43.98 26.14
CA ASP A 16 -23.14 -43.73 24.79
C ASP A 16 -22.64 -42.28 24.77
N THR A 17 -21.33 -42.11 24.98
CA THR A 17 -20.74 -40.76 25.09
C THR A 17 -20.60 -40.11 23.73
N GLY A 18 -20.89 -40.82 22.63
CA GLY A 18 -20.76 -40.36 21.26
C GLY A 18 -19.34 -39.86 20.92
N SER A 19 -19.05 -39.71 19.65
CA SER A 19 -17.79 -39.11 19.19
C SER A 19 -17.68 -37.65 19.52
N THR A 20 -16.46 -37.17 19.71
CA THR A 20 -16.13 -35.74 19.73
C THR A 20 -15.37 -35.39 18.49
N VAL A 21 -15.85 -34.38 17.74
CA VAL A 21 -15.17 -33.78 16.61
C VAL A 21 -14.57 -32.44 17.04
N THR A 22 -13.26 -32.28 16.84
CA THR A 22 -12.55 -31.02 17.08
C THR A 22 -12.14 -30.42 15.75
N PHE A 23 -12.37 -29.11 15.58
CA PHE A 23 -11.97 -28.38 14.38
C PHE A 23 -10.55 -27.83 14.57
N ALA A 24 -9.65 -28.20 13.66
CA ALA A 24 -8.27 -27.70 13.63
C ALA A 24 -8.25 -26.28 13.02
N ASP A 25 -8.50 -25.28 13.86
CA ASP A 25 -8.60 -23.88 13.49
C ASP A 25 -8.01 -22.99 14.60
N ALA A 26 -6.70 -23.08 14.79
CA ALA A 26 -6.02 -22.49 15.95
C ALA A 26 -6.23 -20.97 16.06
N ASP A 27 -6.22 -20.25 14.96
CA ASP A 27 -6.26 -18.78 14.93
C ASP A 27 -7.67 -18.24 15.18
N TYR A 28 -8.71 -18.98 14.77
CA TYR A 28 -10.11 -18.54 14.85
C TYR A 28 -10.96 -19.38 15.80
N ALA A 29 -10.39 -20.38 16.48
CA ALA A 29 -11.10 -21.32 17.34
C ALA A 29 -11.97 -20.66 18.42
N ALA A 30 -11.56 -19.50 18.93
CA ALA A 30 -12.27 -18.76 19.97
C ALA A 30 -13.42 -17.87 19.43
N SER A 31 -13.41 -17.54 18.14
CA SER A 31 -14.31 -16.55 17.53
C SER A 31 -15.21 -17.15 16.45
N THR A 32 -14.81 -18.25 15.83
CA THR A 32 -15.56 -18.94 14.77
C THR A 32 -16.28 -20.16 15.34
N THR A 33 -17.53 -20.36 14.97
CA THR A 33 -18.31 -21.53 15.37
C THR A 33 -18.58 -22.43 14.16
N TYR A 34 -18.66 -23.73 14.41
CA TYR A 34 -18.96 -24.76 13.42
C TYR A 34 -20.27 -25.45 13.74
N LYS A 35 -20.86 -26.10 12.73
CA LYS A 35 -22.05 -26.91 12.88
C LYS A 35 -21.90 -28.22 12.12
N GLY A 36 -22.53 -29.27 12.64
CA GLY A 36 -22.60 -30.57 12.00
C GLY A 36 -24.03 -31.06 11.87
N ILE A 37 -24.34 -31.75 10.77
CA ILE A 37 -25.60 -32.45 10.56
C ILE A 37 -25.31 -33.85 10.04
N GLN A 38 -26.01 -34.84 10.61
CA GLN A 38 -25.90 -36.22 10.15
C GLN A 38 -26.73 -36.42 8.87
N ILE A 39 -26.09 -36.95 7.84
CA ILE A 39 -26.74 -37.29 6.56
C ILE A 39 -27.28 -38.72 6.60
N PHE A 40 -26.41 -39.66 6.99
CA PHE A 40 -26.75 -41.06 7.15
C PHE A 40 -26.37 -41.55 8.53
N LYS A 41 -27.27 -42.29 9.21
CA LYS A 41 -26.92 -43.21 10.28
C LYS A 41 -26.30 -44.45 9.69
N ALA A 42 -25.33 -45.02 10.34
CA ALA A 42 -24.65 -46.22 9.85
C ALA A 42 -23.92 -46.96 10.94
N THR A 43 -23.67 -48.23 10.72
CA THR A 43 -22.68 -48.98 11.47
C THR A 43 -21.31 -48.70 10.86
N VAL A 44 -20.38 -48.15 11.65
CA VAL A 44 -19.03 -47.85 11.23
C VAL A 44 -18.04 -48.81 11.89
N THR A 45 -17.25 -49.52 11.11
CA THR A 45 -16.18 -50.37 11.59
C THR A 45 -14.84 -49.82 11.14
N THR A 46 -14.01 -49.38 12.08
CA THR A 46 -12.66 -48.87 11.83
C THR A 46 -11.65 -50.01 11.83
N THR A 47 -10.84 -50.11 10.80
CA THR A 47 -9.70 -51.01 10.68
C THR A 47 -8.43 -50.20 10.43
N GLY A 48 -7.25 -50.81 10.55
CA GLY A 48 -5.98 -50.12 10.27
C GLY A 48 -5.84 -49.60 8.84
N GLU A 49 -6.74 -50.00 7.92
CA GLU A 49 -6.75 -49.60 6.50
C GLU A 49 -7.86 -48.59 6.16
N GLY A 50 -8.72 -48.21 7.13
CA GLY A 50 -9.81 -47.26 6.92
C GLY A 50 -11.09 -47.60 7.67
N ALA A 51 -12.17 -46.89 7.38
CA ALA A 51 -13.50 -47.13 7.91
C ALA A 51 -14.41 -47.79 6.86
N THR A 52 -15.10 -48.85 7.23
CA THR A 52 -16.19 -49.45 6.43
C THR A 52 -17.52 -49.02 7.02
N VAL A 53 -18.47 -48.72 6.15
CA VAL A 53 -19.80 -48.25 6.52
C VAL A 53 -20.83 -49.25 6.03
N SER A 54 -21.78 -49.64 6.88
CA SER A 54 -22.84 -50.58 6.58
C SER A 54 -24.13 -50.22 7.33
N ASN A 55 -25.25 -50.86 6.96
CA ASN A 55 -26.56 -50.57 7.56
C ASN A 55 -26.92 -49.09 7.47
N ILE A 56 -26.83 -48.54 6.23
CA ILE A 56 -27.01 -47.10 5.99
C ILE A 56 -28.53 -46.79 6.01
N GLU A 57 -28.90 -45.85 6.85
CA GLU A 57 -30.26 -45.32 7.01
C GLU A 57 -30.25 -43.80 6.93
N TRP A 58 -31.35 -43.18 6.53
CA TRP A 58 -31.48 -41.72 6.60
C TRP A 58 -31.43 -41.22 8.06
N ALA A 59 -30.65 -40.17 8.30
CA ALA A 59 -30.59 -39.58 9.62
C ALA A 59 -31.87 -38.78 9.98
N SER A 60 -32.49 -38.16 8.96
CA SER A 60 -33.73 -37.39 9.05
C SER A 60 -34.42 -37.26 7.69
N ASP A 61 -35.66 -36.82 7.67
CA ASP A 61 -36.40 -36.51 6.44
C ASP A 61 -35.74 -35.31 5.72
N GLU A 62 -35.27 -34.30 6.45
CA GLU A 62 -34.56 -33.15 5.89
C GLU A 62 -33.26 -33.57 5.17
N ALA A 63 -32.50 -34.52 5.74
CA ALA A 63 -31.32 -35.05 5.10
C ALA A 63 -31.67 -35.84 3.82
N LYS A 64 -32.71 -36.69 3.89
CA LYS A 64 -33.24 -37.40 2.72
C LYS A 64 -33.63 -36.44 1.61
N ASP A 65 -34.51 -35.47 1.90
CA ASP A 65 -35.06 -34.56 0.91
C ASP A 65 -33.95 -33.73 0.25
N ALA A 66 -32.96 -33.25 1.03
CA ALA A 66 -31.87 -32.47 0.52
C ALA A 66 -30.93 -33.28 -0.39
N VAL A 67 -30.59 -34.51 0.00
CA VAL A 67 -29.70 -35.39 -0.78
C VAL A 67 -30.38 -35.85 -2.06
N VAL A 68 -31.63 -36.34 -1.97
CA VAL A 68 -32.39 -36.79 -3.15
C VAL A 68 -32.60 -35.66 -4.15
N ALA A 69 -32.99 -34.47 -3.67
CA ALA A 69 -33.15 -33.30 -4.54
C ALA A 69 -31.81 -32.83 -5.16
N ALA A 70 -30.70 -32.92 -4.42
CA ALA A 70 -29.40 -32.62 -5.00
C ALA A 70 -28.97 -33.63 -6.05
N ILE A 71 -29.09 -34.94 -5.78
CA ILE A 71 -28.75 -35.97 -6.78
C ILE A 71 -29.60 -35.79 -8.04
N HIS A 72 -30.89 -35.49 -7.89
CA HIS A 72 -31.80 -35.30 -9.03
C HIS A 72 -31.41 -34.13 -9.96
N GLU A 73 -30.73 -33.12 -9.45
CA GLU A 73 -30.16 -32.02 -10.28
C GLU A 73 -29.03 -32.52 -11.23
N TYR A 74 -28.34 -33.59 -10.86
CA TYR A 74 -27.23 -34.18 -11.63
C TYR A 74 -27.64 -35.42 -12.41
N ASP A 75 -28.70 -36.11 -11.95
CA ASP A 75 -29.26 -37.32 -12.57
C ASP A 75 -30.78 -37.31 -12.45
N GLU A 76 -31.44 -36.76 -13.46
CA GLU A 76 -32.92 -36.65 -13.51
C GLU A 76 -33.63 -38.01 -13.43
N SER A 77 -32.93 -39.13 -13.73
CA SER A 77 -33.46 -40.49 -13.64
C SER A 77 -33.42 -41.04 -12.21
N TYR A 78 -32.69 -40.39 -11.27
CA TYR A 78 -32.58 -40.84 -9.89
C TYR A 78 -33.91 -40.67 -9.16
N SER A 79 -34.49 -41.77 -8.70
CA SER A 79 -35.76 -41.81 -7.97
C SER A 79 -35.65 -42.58 -6.65
N GLY A 80 -34.39 -42.81 -6.17
CA GLY A 80 -34.12 -43.63 -5.00
C GLY A 80 -34.58 -42.98 -3.70
N ASP A 81 -35.39 -43.72 -2.93
CA ASP A 81 -35.81 -43.37 -1.59
C ASP A 81 -34.97 -44.06 -0.51
N ILE A 82 -34.11 -44.99 -0.91
CA ILE A 82 -33.32 -45.83 -0.02
C ILE A 82 -31.98 -45.15 0.27
N ALA A 83 -31.60 -45.04 1.53
CA ALA A 83 -30.36 -44.36 1.96
C ALA A 83 -29.10 -45.04 1.37
N GLN A 84 -29.10 -46.38 1.26
CA GLN A 84 -28.02 -47.14 0.62
C GLN A 84 -27.80 -46.73 -0.83
N ASP A 85 -28.88 -46.64 -1.62
CA ASP A 85 -28.81 -46.26 -3.05
C ASP A 85 -28.23 -44.87 -3.24
N ALA A 86 -28.60 -43.91 -2.34
CA ALA A 86 -28.05 -42.55 -2.34
C ALA A 86 -26.57 -42.53 -1.97
N ALA A 87 -26.17 -43.31 -0.99
CA ALA A 87 -24.76 -43.43 -0.57
C ALA A 87 -23.91 -44.04 -1.70
N ASP A 88 -24.40 -45.06 -2.36
CA ASP A 88 -23.74 -45.71 -3.50
C ASP A 88 -23.60 -44.75 -4.69
N TRP A 89 -24.68 -43.99 -5.01
CA TRP A 89 -24.65 -42.97 -6.07
C TRP A 89 -23.62 -41.86 -5.75
N LEU A 90 -23.61 -41.33 -4.52
CA LEU A 90 -22.66 -40.30 -4.10
C LEU A 90 -21.22 -40.83 -4.15
N SER A 91 -20.97 -42.04 -3.70
CA SER A 91 -19.66 -42.69 -3.76
C SER A 91 -19.13 -42.82 -5.19
N ALA A 92 -20.01 -43.09 -6.13
CA ALA A 92 -19.65 -43.26 -7.54
C ALA A 92 -19.49 -41.92 -8.29
N ASN A 93 -20.24 -40.88 -7.94
CA ASN A 93 -20.42 -39.69 -8.78
C ASN A 93 -19.92 -38.38 -8.15
N ALA A 94 -19.71 -38.29 -6.81
CA ALA A 94 -19.26 -37.03 -6.19
C ALA A 94 -17.83 -36.65 -6.61
N GLY A 95 -16.96 -37.61 -6.95
CA GLY A 95 -15.64 -37.33 -7.53
C GLY A 95 -14.66 -36.61 -6.64
N VAL A 96 -15.00 -36.38 -5.34
CA VAL A 96 -14.18 -35.66 -4.38
C VAL A 96 -13.70 -36.63 -3.31
N SER A 97 -12.38 -36.77 -3.18
CA SER A 97 -11.77 -37.62 -2.16
C SER A 97 -10.48 -36.99 -1.63
N GLY A 98 -10.15 -37.32 -0.38
CA GLY A 98 -8.91 -36.88 0.28
C GLY A 98 -9.11 -35.74 1.28
N THR A 99 -8.13 -35.60 2.15
CA THR A 99 -8.17 -34.69 3.33
C THR A 99 -8.08 -33.20 2.95
N ASP A 100 -7.58 -32.88 1.76
CA ASP A 100 -7.35 -31.49 1.31
C ASP A 100 -8.30 -31.02 0.23
N SER A 101 -9.27 -31.87 -0.17
CA SER A 101 -10.23 -31.54 -1.20
C SER A 101 -11.17 -30.42 -0.79
N LYS A 102 -11.34 -29.44 -1.66
CA LYS A 102 -12.34 -28.36 -1.57
C LYS A 102 -13.43 -28.65 -2.60
N VAL A 103 -14.67 -28.62 -2.15
CA VAL A 103 -15.81 -28.94 -2.99
C VAL A 103 -16.14 -27.75 -3.89
N ALA A 104 -16.14 -27.93 -5.21
CA ALA A 104 -16.51 -26.89 -6.16
C ALA A 104 -18.02 -26.58 -6.10
N SER A 105 -18.42 -25.38 -6.49
CA SER A 105 -19.81 -24.91 -6.43
C SER A 105 -20.76 -25.71 -7.31
N ASP A 106 -20.26 -26.31 -8.38
CA ASP A 106 -21.00 -27.17 -9.33
C ASP A 106 -20.99 -28.65 -8.95
N ASN A 107 -20.51 -29.02 -7.76
CA ASN A 107 -20.49 -30.38 -7.27
C ASN A 107 -21.75 -30.72 -6.46
N VAL A 108 -22.26 -31.93 -6.57
CA VAL A 108 -23.43 -32.44 -5.84
C VAL A 108 -23.29 -32.27 -4.32
N LEU A 109 -22.09 -32.42 -3.76
CA LEU A 109 -21.83 -32.21 -2.33
C LEU A 109 -22.04 -30.74 -1.94
N SER A 110 -21.71 -29.78 -2.82
CA SER A 110 -21.99 -28.37 -2.61
C SER A 110 -23.49 -28.08 -2.65
N ALA A 111 -24.22 -28.72 -3.57
CA ALA A 111 -25.68 -28.61 -3.67
C ALA A 111 -26.36 -29.16 -2.40
N ILE A 112 -25.94 -30.32 -1.87
CA ILE A 112 -26.44 -30.89 -0.61
C ILE A 112 -26.20 -29.92 0.54
N ALA A 113 -24.99 -29.39 0.67
CA ALA A 113 -24.65 -28.44 1.73
C ALA A 113 -25.51 -27.16 1.65
N GLY A 114 -25.70 -26.61 0.45
CA GLY A 114 -26.57 -25.45 0.21
C GLY A 114 -28.04 -25.70 0.62
N LYS A 115 -28.60 -26.87 0.24
CA LYS A 115 -29.97 -27.25 0.58
C LYS A 115 -30.17 -27.46 2.08
N LEU A 116 -29.17 -27.98 2.78
CA LEU A 116 -29.21 -28.22 4.22
C LEU A 116 -28.90 -26.98 5.07
N ASN A 117 -28.13 -26.02 4.57
CA ASN A 117 -27.60 -24.91 5.35
C ASN A 117 -28.66 -24.15 6.17
N GLY A 118 -29.87 -23.95 5.65
CA GLY A 118 -30.99 -23.28 6.31
C GLY A 118 -31.98 -24.21 7.00
N LYS A 119 -31.74 -25.53 7.09
CA LYS A 119 -32.64 -26.51 7.68
C LYS A 119 -32.38 -26.67 9.19
N SER A 120 -33.31 -27.38 9.87
CA SER A 120 -33.18 -27.80 11.28
C SER A 120 -32.25 -29.03 11.41
N GLY A 121 -31.94 -29.43 12.65
CA GLY A 121 -31.17 -30.64 12.93
C GLY A 121 -29.65 -30.47 13.03
N TRP A 122 -29.15 -29.23 12.89
CA TRP A 122 -27.75 -28.93 13.12
C TRP A 122 -27.39 -28.94 14.62
N VAL A 123 -26.26 -29.56 14.95
CA VAL A 123 -25.54 -29.38 16.23
C VAL A 123 -24.46 -28.32 16.03
N THR A 124 -24.34 -27.39 16.97
CA THR A 124 -23.38 -26.28 16.90
C THR A 124 -22.22 -26.48 17.87
N SER A 125 -21.01 -26.13 17.46
CA SER A 125 -19.81 -26.29 18.27
C SER A 125 -19.76 -25.33 19.46
N SER A 126 -19.07 -25.79 20.49
CA SER A 126 -18.58 -24.98 21.59
C SER A 126 -17.05 -25.09 21.59
N ASN A 127 -16.34 -23.94 21.57
CA ASN A 127 -14.87 -23.91 21.54
C ASN A 127 -14.27 -24.79 20.42
N ALA A 128 -14.76 -24.65 19.20
CA ALA A 128 -14.36 -25.45 18.03
C ALA A 128 -14.48 -26.97 18.22
N SER A 129 -15.42 -27.44 19.05
CA SER A 129 -15.65 -28.86 19.28
C SER A 129 -17.15 -29.20 19.28
N LEU A 130 -17.49 -30.34 18.70
CA LEU A 130 -18.81 -30.96 18.71
C LEU A 130 -18.72 -32.29 19.44
N SER A 131 -19.57 -32.55 20.42
CA SER A 131 -19.58 -33.78 21.21
C SER A 131 -20.93 -34.51 21.09
N GLY A 132 -20.92 -35.82 21.39
CA GLY A 132 -22.12 -36.64 21.37
C GLY A 132 -22.58 -37.02 19.96
N LEU A 133 -21.68 -37.08 18.98
CA LEU A 133 -22.01 -37.43 17.60
C LEU A 133 -22.17 -38.96 17.46
N GLU A 134 -23.31 -39.37 16.89
CA GLU A 134 -23.60 -40.78 16.59
C GLU A 134 -22.79 -41.27 15.38
N ALA A 135 -22.64 -42.58 15.25
CA ALA A 135 -21.97 -43.21 14.12
C ALA A 135 -22.73 -42.95 12.81
N GLY A 136 -22.00 -42.62 11.74
CA GLY A 136 -22.57 -42.38 10.42
C GLY A 136 -21.79 -41.38 9.58
N TYR A 137 -22.45 -40.84 8.56
CA TYR A 137 -21.91 -39.86 7.62
C TYR A 137 -22.42 -38.46 7.93
N TRP A 138 -21.51 -37.53 8.15
CA TRP A 138 -21.79 -36.19 8.63
C TRP A 138 -21.28 -35.13 7.67
N LEU A 139 -22.05 -34.03 7.57
CA LEU A 139 -21.64 -32.76 6.94
C LEU A 139 -21.29 -31.75 8.04
N PHE A 140 -20.13 -31.10 7.89
CA PHE A 140 -19.69 -30.01 8.74
C PHE A 140 -19.52 -28.73 7.94
N LEU A 141 -20.02 -27.61 8.49
CA LEU A 141 -19.94 -26.26 7.91
C LEU A 141 -19.53 -25.27 9.01
N THR A 142 -19.03 -24.10 8.60
CA THR A 142 -18.95 -22.91 9.46
C THR A 142 -20.35 -22.41 9.77
N ALA A 143 -20.67 -22.19 11.05
CA ALA A 143 -21.96 -21.62 11.49
C ALA A 143 -21.88 -20.09 11.58
N SER A 144 -20.78 -19.56 12.11
CA SER A 144 -20.49 -18.12 12.12
C SER A 144 -19.00 -17.88 11.97
N ALA A 145 -18.63 -16.93 11.15
CA ALA A 145 -17.26 -16.48 10.95
C ALA A 145 -16.90 -15.39 11.98
N GLY A 146 -15.77 -15.51 12.65
CA GLY A 146 -15.29 -14.55 13.63
C GLY A 146 -14.36 -13.50 13.02
N LYS A 147 -14.12 -12.42 13.77
CA LYS A 147 -13.06 -11.42 13.48
C LYS A 147 -12.32 -11.13 14.80
N PRO A 148 -11.27 -11.90 15.15
CA PRO A 148 -10.43 -11.57 16.29
C PRO A 148 -9.74 -10.22 16.11
N ASP A 149 -9.37 -9.58 17.22
CA ASP A 149 -8.66 -8.30 17.19
C ASP A 149 -7.32 -8.43 16.41
N GLY A 150 -7.07 -7.49 15.51
CA GLY A 150 -5.87 -7.47 14.68
C GLY A 150 -5.81 -8.55 13.59
N MET A 151 -6.92 -9.23 13.32
CA MET A 151 -7.04 -10.22 12.25
C MET A 151 -8.11 -9.84 11.22
N SER A 152 -8.03 -10.44 10.04
CA SER A 152 -9.10 -10.39 9.03
C SER A 152 -10.33 -11.15 9.49
N THR A 153 -11.49 -10.85 8.90
CA THR A 153 -12.71 -11.65 9.10
C THR A 153 -12.49 -13.07 8.59
N ASP A 154 -12.89 -14.07 9.37
CA ASP A 154 -12.77 -15.47 8.97
C ASP A 154 -13.64 -15.81 7.74
N GLY A 155 -13.27 -16.86 7.02
CA GLY A 155 -14.02 -17.44 5.92
C GLY A 155 -14.91 -18.58 6.37
N PHE A 156 -16.07 -18.75 5.72
CA PHE A 156 -16.87 -19.96 5.82
C PHE A 156 -16.20 -21.08 4.99
N SER A 157 -16.16 -22.28 5.58
CA SER A 157 -15.51 -23.43 4.94
C SER A 157 -16.27 -23.97 3.73
N SER A 158 -15.55 -24.60 2.80
CA SER A 158 -16.15 -25.62 1.94
C SER A 158 -16.82 -26.69 2.78
N PRO A 159 -17.82 -27.41 2.28
CA PRO A 159 -18.44 -28.51 3.02
C PRO A 159 -17.38 -29.58 3.31
N VAL A 160 -17.35 -30.04 4.55
CA VAL A 160 -16.51 -31.17 4.96
C VAL A 160 -17.41 -32.34 5.29
N TYR A 161 -17.26 -33.41 4.56
CA TYR A 161 -17.97 -34.65 4.78
C TYR A 161 -17.04 -35.67 5.46
N ALA A 162 -17.49 -36.29 6.53
CA ALA A 162 -16.71 -37.27 7.25
C ALA A 162 -17.55 -38.43 7.79
N VAL A 163 -16.94 -39.60 7.87
CA VAL A 163 -17.48 -40.76 8.58
C VAL A 163 -17.06 -40.68 10.04
N ILE A 164 -18.04 -40.73 10.95
CA ILE A 164 -17.88 -40.69 12.40
C ILE A 164 -18.24 -42.07 12.96
N ASP A 165 -17.42 -42.64 13.83
CA ASP A 165 -17.61 -44.01 14.39
C ASP A 165 -18.47 -44.06 15.64
N GLY A 166 -18.87 -42.94 16.19
CA GLY A 166 -19.69 -42.83 17.38
C GLY A 166 -18.94 -43.00 18.71
N THR A 167 -17.64 -43.28 18.66
CA THR A 167 -16.85 -43.62 19.88
C THR A 167 -15.51 -42.89 19.99
N SER A 168 -14.85 -42.64 18.89
CA SER A 168 -13.51 -42.04 18.85
C SER A 168 -13.52 -40.53 18.66
N ALA A 169 -12.51 -39.86 19.23
CA ALA A 169 -12.27 -38.45 18.93
C ALA A 169 -11.73 -38.29 17.48
N THR A 170 -12.28 -37.33 16.74
CA THR A 170 -11.91 -37.07 15.36
C THR A 170 -11.53 -35.58 15.21
N THR A 171 -10.47 -35.31 14.44
CA THR A 171 -10.09 -33.95 14.06
C THR A 171 -10.54 -33.66 12.63
N VAL A 172 -11.23 -32.54 12.44
CA VAL A 172 -11.66 -32.00 11.16
C VAL A 172 -10.92 -30.71 10.86
N THR A 173 -10.29 -30.62 9.70
CA THR A 173 -9.67 -29.36 9.24
C THR A 173 -10.65 -28.59 8.36
N PRO A 174 -11.11 -27.40 8.77
CA PRO A 174 -11.99 -26.57 7.94
C PRO A 174 -11.30 -26.20 6.62
N LYS A 175 -11.98 -26.38 5.52
CA LYS A 175 -11.47 -26.07 4.17
C LYS A 175 -11.92 -24.66 3.79
N LYS A 176 -11.19 -23.67 4.25
CA LYS A 176 -11.46 -22.25 4.06
C LYS A 176 -10.16 -21.49 3.80
N GLY A 177 -10.28 -20.23 3.36
CA GLY A 177 -9.17 -19.31 3.22
C GLY A 177 -9.62 -17.91 3.56
N VAL A 178 -8.70 -17.14 4.10
CA VAL A 178 -8.87 -15.72 4.38
C VAL A 178 -7.94 -14.95 3.45
N PRO A 179 -8.46 -14.09 2.56
CA PRO A 179 -7.64 -13.23 1.74
C PRO A 179 -6.79 -12.26 2.56
N ILE A 180 -5.68 -11.84 2.01
CA ILE A 180 -4.85 -10.74 2.51
C ILE A 180 -4.75 -9.66 1.43
N VAL A 181 -4.48 -8.44 1.84
CA VAL A 181 -4.16 -7.32 0.96
C VAL A 181 -2.79 -6.76 1.30
N GLU A 182 -2.03 -6.40 0.29
CA GLU A 182 -0.76 -5.69 0.38
C GLU A 182 -0.83 -4.41 -0.44
N LYS A 183 -0.26 -3.34 0.09
CA LYS A 183 -0.11 -2.06 -0.60
C LYS A 183 1.35 -1.68 -0.67
N LYS A 184 1.78 -1.14 -1.83
CA LYS A 184 3.12 -0.61 -2.04
C LYS A 184 3.07 0.70 -2.82
N VAL A 185 4.09 1.51 -2.65
CA VAL A 185 4.35 2.75 -3.39
C VAL A 185 5.65 2.61 -4.16
N LEU A 186 5.74 3.24 -5.33
CA LEU A 186 6.95 3.28 -6.14
C LEU A 186 7.47 4.72 -6.15
N ASP A 187 8.64 4.91 -5.54
CA ASP A 187 9.36 6.16 -5.52
C ASP A 187 9.72 6.63 -6.95
N ASP A 188 9.70 7.92 -7.23
CA ASP A 188 9.92 8.45 -8.57
C ASP A 188 11.36 8.21 -9.07
N ALA A 189 12.33 8.23 -8.17
CA ALA A 189 13.72 7.91 -8.48
C ALA A 189 13.88 6.46 -8.96
N ASP A 190 13.02 5.56 -8.47
CA ASP A 190 12.96 4.15 -8.86
C ASP A 190 12.02 3.92 -10.06
N ALA A 191 11.04 4.81 -10.29
CA ALA A 191 10.04 4.68 -11.35
C ALA A 191 10.58 5.02 -12.74
N ALA A 192 11.66 5.80 -12.85
CA ALA A 192 12.19 6.27 -14.11
C ALA A 192 12.65 5.11 -15.02
N GLY A 193 11.83 4.79 -16.04
CA GLY A 193 12.08 3.70 -16.99
C GLY A 193 11.84 2.28 -16.45
N ALA A 194 11.23 2.14 -15.25
CA ALA A 194 10.84 0.85 -14.69
C ALA A 194 9.54 0.34 -15.32
N ASP A 195 9.43 -0.98 -15.52
CA ASP A 195 8.15 -1.64 -15.74
C ASP A 195 7.43 -1.74 -14.37
N LEU A 196 6.22 -1.20 -14.27
CA LEU A 196 5.41 -1.27 -13.03
C LEU A 196 5.17 -2.69 -12.55
N LYS A 197 5.28 -3.67 -13.44
CA LYS A 197 5.14 -5.10 -13.14
C LYS A 197 6.42 -5.73 -12.59
N ASP A 198 7.55 -5.02 -12.68
CA ASP A 198 8.83 -5.46 -12.14
C ASP A 198 8.87 -5.17 -10.62
N SER A 199 9.08 -6.18 -9.80
CA SER A 199 8.61 -6.21 -8.42
C SER A 199 9.61 -5.78 -7.36
N ASP A 200 10.87 -5.55 -7.68
CA ASP A 200 11.93 -5.35 -6.67
C ASP A 200 12.04 -3.91 -6.14
N LYS A 201 11.31 -2.95 -6.76
CA LYS A 201 11.38 -1.53 -6.43
C LYS A 201 10.22 -0.98 -5.61
N TRP A 202 9.18 -1.79 -5.39
CA TRP A 202 8.02 -1.40 -4.61
C TRP A 202 8.33 -1.40 -3.11
N LYS A 203 7.99 -0.30 -2.39
CA LYS A 203 8.32 -0.04 -0.98
C LYS A 203 7.08 0.36 -0.18
N ASP A 204 7.24 0.48 1.14
CA ASP A 204 6.20 0.99 2.04
C ASP A 204 6.30 2.51 2.24
N VAL A 205 7.42 3.10 1.83
CA VAL A 205 7.70 4.53 1.96
C VAL A 205 8.29 5.06 0.65
N ALA A 206 7.81 6.24 0.23
CA ALA A 206 8.38 7.06 -0.84
C ALA A 206 8.48 8.51 -0.40
N ASP A 207 9.14 9.32 -1.19
CA ASP A 207 9.07 10.77 -1.11
C ASP A 207 8.76 11.39 -2.48
N SER A 208 8.12 12.57 -2.47
CA SER A 208 7.61 13.15 -3.71
C SER A 208 7.49 14.66 -3.65
N GLN A 209 7.64 15.30 -4.80
CA GLN A 209 7.35 16.71 -5.00
C GLN A 209 5.85 16.97 -5.06
N ILE A 210 5.38 18.10 -4.54
CA ILE A 210 3.98 18.54 -4.76
C ILE A 210 3.67 18.56 -6.27
N GLY A 211 2.53 17.94 -6.64
CA GLY A 211 2.03 17.85 -8.01
C GLY A 211 2.64 16.74 -8.85
N GLN A 212 3.63 16.00 -8.33
CA GLN A 212 4.23 14.85 -9.00
C GLN A 212 3.31 13.62 -8.89
N GLU A 213 3.20 12.86 -9.97
CA GLU A 213 2.46 11.59 -9.99
C GLU A 213 3.30 10.46 -9.42
N VAL A 214 2.75 9.76 -8.45
CA VAL A 214 3.34 8.62 -7.76
C VAL A 214 2.52 7.37 -8.04
N ASN A 215 3.19 6.26 -8.31
CA ASN A 215 2.53 4.99 -8.59
C ASN A 215 2.29 4.19 -7.31
N TYR A 216 1.10 3.62 -7.20
CA TYR A 216 0.68 2.72 -6.11
C TYR A 216 0.29 1.36 -6.67
N ARG A 217 0.54 0.31 -5.91
CA ARG A 217 0.15 -1.06 -6.21
C ARG A 217 -0.62 -1.65 -5.04
N LEU A 218 -1.80 -2.18 -5.32
CA LEU A 218 -2.58 -3.01 -4.40
C LEU A 218 -2.51 -4.45 -4.89
N THR A 219 -2.27 -5.40 -3.99
CA THR A 219 -2.25 -6.82 -4.31
C THR A 219 -3.14 -7.56 -3.32
N GLY A 220 -4.19 -8.19 -3.83
CA GLY A 220 -5.11 -8.97 -3.02
C GLY A 220 -5.05 -10.45 -3.39
N THR A 221 -4.98 -11.33 -2.38
CA THR A 221 -5.09 -12.79 -2.59
C THR A 221 -6.54 -13.23 -2.61
N ILE A 222 -6.79 -14.44 -3.08
CA ILE A 222 -8.11 -15.04 -3.17
C ILE A 222 -8.22 -16.17 -2.15
N ALA A 223 -9.41 -16.35 -1.56
CA ALA A 223 -9.66 -17.42 -0.59
C ALA A 223 -9.32 -18.80 -1.18
N SER A 224 -8.64 -19.64 -0.42
CA SER A 224 -8.19 -20.96 -0.91
C SER A 224 -9.34 -21.90 -1.29
N ASN A 225 -10.56 -21.63 -0.81
CA ASN A 225 -11.78 -22.34 -1.17
C ASN A 225 -12.65 -21.60 -2.20
N TYR A 226 -12.07 -20.71 -2.98
CA TYR A 226 -12.74 -19.94 -4.03
C TYR A 226 -13.60 -20.79 -4.97
N ALA A 227 -13.17 -22.02 -5.28
CA ALA A 227 -13.92 -22.94 -6.12
C ALA A 227 -15.33 -23.25 -5.57
N THR A 228 -15.54 -23.19 -4.25
CA THR A 228 -16.83 -23.45 -3.59
C THR A 228 -17.87 -22.35 -3.83
N PHE A 229 -17.43 -21.14 -4.16
CA PHE A 229 -18.31 -20.00 -4.41
C PHE A 229 -18.86 -20.04 -5.84
N SER A 230 -20.17 -19.84 -6.01
CA SER A 230 -20.82 -19.66 -7.32
C SER A 230 -20.70 -18.22 -7.84
N ALA A 231 -20.55 -17.25 -6.93
CA ALA A 231 -20.26 -15.83 -7.19
C ALA A 231 -19.30 -15.32 -6.12
N TYR A 232 -18.41 -14.37 -6.45
CA TYR A 232 -17.40 -13.89 -5.53
C TYR A 232 -17.20 -12.38 -5.66
N ALA A 233 -17.83 -11.61 -4.77
CA ALA A 233 -17.62 -10.18 -4.68
C ALA A 233 -16.20 -9.89 -4.16
N TYR A 234 -15.56 -8.85 -4.70
CA TYR A 234 -14.20 -8.49 -4.35
C TYR A 234 -13.99 -7.00 -4.55
N LYS A 235 -13.58 -6.30 -3.49
CA LYS A 235 -13.53 -4.85 -3.51
C LYS A 235 -12.34 -4.33 -2.72
N PHE A 236 -11.47 -3.60 -3.40
CA PHE A 236 -10.47 -2.75 -2.76
C PHE A 236 -11.13 -1.43 -2.36
N THR A 237 -10.92 -1.02 -1.12
CA THR A 237 -11.27 0.30 -0.59
C THR A 237 -9.98 0.96 -0.12
N ASP A 238 -9.59 2.02 -0.81
CA ASP A 238 -8.30 2.67 -0.64
C ASP A 238 -8.50 4.12 -0.20
N LYS A 239 -8.04 4.45 0.99
CA LYS A 239 -8.22 5.74 1.62
C LYS A 239 -6.93 6.55 1.60
N LEU A 240 -6.91 7.58 0.78
CA LEU A 240 -5.82 8.53 0.67
C LEU A 240 -5.92 9.58 1.79
N SER A 241 -4.78 10.04 2.33
CA SER A 241 -4.76 11.21 3.22
C SER A 241 -5.18 12.48 2.49
N SER A 242 -5.52 13.53 3.24
CA SER A 242 -5.90 14.84 2.67
C SER A 242 -4.80 15.50 1.82
N GLY A 243 -3.55 15.09 2.02
CA GLY A 243 -2.39 15.55 1.24
C GLY A 243 -2.22 14.88 -0.11
N LEU A 244 -3.05 13.88 -0.44
CA LEU A 244 -3.00 13.14 -1.69
C LEU A 244 -4.27 13.35 -2.53
N ASP A 245 -4.11 13.44 -3.84
CA ASP A 245 -5.19 13.47 -4.82
C ASP A 245 -5.04 12.29 -5.78
N TYR A 246 -6.11 11.52 -5.96
CA TYR A 246 -6.16 10.46 -6.96
C TYR A 246 -6.07 11.06 -8.38
N VAL A 247 -5.33 10.39 -9.27
CA VAL A 247 -5.26 10.75 -10.70
C VAL A 247 -6.34 9.97 -11.45
N ASP A 248 -7.36 10.67 -11.90
CA ASP A 248 -8.51 10.06 -12.58
C ASP A 248 -8.10 9.27 -13.83
N GLY A 249 -8.73 8.11 -14.02
CA GLY A 249 -8.47 7.22 -15.15
C GLY A 249 -7.13 6.46 -15.09
N SER A 250 -6.39 6.52 -13.97
CA SER A 250 -5.09 5.87 -13.83
C SER A 250 -5.14 4.41 -13.33
N VAL A 251 -6.34 3.88 -13.03
CA VAL A 251 -6.49 2.51 -12.55
C VAL A 251 -6.30 1.49 -13.68
N GLU A 252 -5.42 0.53 -13.46
CA GLU A 252 -5.23 -0.65 -14.28
C GLU A 252 -5.31 -1.90 -13.38
N VAL A 253 -6.04 -2.94 -13.83
CA VAL A 253 -6.26 -4.15 -13.04
C VAL A 253 -5.76 -5.38 -13.76
N TYR A 254 -5.05 -6.24 -13.04
CA TYR A 254 -4.44 -7.45 -13.57
C TYR A 254 -4.72 -8.65 -12.67
N ALA A 255 -4.80 -9.83 -13.30
CA ALA A 255 -4.66 -11.11 -12.65
C ALA A 255 -3.19 -11.54 -12.73
N LEU A 256 -2.57 -11.78 -11.57
CA LEU A 256 -1.19 -12.27 -11.47
C LEU A 256 -1.22 -13.74 -11.07
N LYS A 257 -0.70 -14.61 -11.94
CA LYS A 257 -0.62 -16.04 -11.68
C LYS A 257 0.69 -16.63 -12.19
N GLY A 258 1.41 -17.33 -11.33
CA GLY A 258 2.70 -17.93 -11.71
C GLY A 258 3.73 -16.91 -12.20
N GLY A 259 3.67 -15.66 -11.74
CA GLY A 259 4.56 -14.57 -12.16
C GLY A 259 4.15 -13.87 -13.46
N ALA A 260 3.03 -14.29 -14.11
CA ALA A 260 2.55 -13.66 -15.33
C ALA A 260 1.34 -12.76 -15.05
N TYR A 261 1.37 -11.54 -15.59
CA TYR A 261 0.27 -10.58 -15.53
C TYR A 261 -0.65 -10.73 -16.74
N SER A 262 -1.95 -10.84 -16.49
CA SER A 262 -3.02 -10.81 -17.51
C SER A 262 -3.95 -9.64 -17.18
N GLU A 263 -4.13 -8.72 -18.10
CA GLU A 263 -5.02 -7.57 -17.91
C GLU A 263 -6.48 -8.03 -17.76
N ILE A 264 -7.19 -7.42 -16.80
CA ILE A 264 -8.64 -7.62 -16.61
C ILE A 264 -9.36 -6.43 -17.23
N GLY A 265 -10.28 -6.72 -18.16
CA GLY A 265 -11.05 -5.69 -18.85
C GLY A 265 -11.95 -4.88 -17.92
N THR A 266 -12.17 -3.61 -18.26
CA THR A 266 -12.98 -2.66 -17.46
C THR A 266 -14.47 -3.02 -17.39
N ASP A 267 -14.93 -4.00 -18.15
CA ASP A 267 -16.27 -4.57 -18.10
C ASP A 267 -16.48 -5.50 -16.89
N HIS A 268 -15.40 -5.96 -16.25
CA HIS A 268 -15.47 -6.85 -15.09
C HIS A 268 -15.48 -6.11 -13.74
N TYR A 269 -15.09 -4.84 -13.70
CA TYR A 269 -15.01 -4.07 -12.45
C TYR A 269 -15.49 -2.63 -12.63
N SER A 270 -15.75 -1.96 -11.52
CA SER A 270 -16.03 -0.53 -11.51
C SER A 270 -15.01 0.21 -10.67
N VAL A 271 -14.69 1.44 -11.09
CA VAL A 271 -13.84 2.37 -10.34
C VAL A 271 -14.68 3.55 -9.91
N ALA A 272 -14.58 3.94 -8.64
CA ALA A 272 -15.21 5.13 -8.10
C ALA A 272 -14.23 5.86 -7.17
N TYR A 273 -14.21 7.18 -7.23
CA TYR A 273 -13.47 8.02 -6.31
C TYR A 273 -14.39 9.04 -5.65
N ALA A 274 -14.38 9.08 -4.33
CA ALA A 274 -15.09 10.05 -3.51
C ALA A 274 -14.11 11.09 -2.97
N ASP A 275 -14.06 12.27 -3.60
CA ASP A 275 -13.09 13.32 -3.23
C ASP A 275 -13.33 13.90 -1.83
N THR A 276 -14.58 13.83 -1.30
CA THR A 276 -14.93 14.33 0.02
C THR A 276 -14.25 13.60 1.18
N ASP A 277 -14.00 12.31 1.02
CA ASP A 277 -13.33 11.47 2.00
C ASP A 277 -12.08 10.78 1.45
N LYS A 278 -11.65 11.18 0.24
CA LYS A 278 -10.45 10.71 -0.45
C LYS A 278 -10.41 9.19 -0.62
N THR A 279 -11.56 8.56 -0.91
CA THR A 279 -11.66 7.11 -1.01
C THR A 279 -11.76 6.65 -2.47
N LEU A 280 -10.78 5.86 -2.92
CA LEU A 280 -10.79 5.13 -4.18
C LEU A 280 -11.36 3.73 -3.94
N THR A 281 -12.30 3.31 -4.79
CA THR A 281 -12.89 1.98 -4.76
C THR A 281 -12.70 1.30 -6.11
N VAL A 282 -12.20 0.05 -6.11
CA VAL A 282 -12.15 -0.84 -7.29
C VAL A 282 -12.94 -2.10 -6.92
N GLU A 283 -14.06 -2.34 -7.61
CA GLU A 283 -15.06 -3.33 -7.17
C GLU A 283 -15.50 -4.28 -8.28
N PHE A 284 -15.39 -5.58 -8.01
CA PHE A 284 -15.98 -6.68 -8.76
C PHE A 284 -17.32 -7.05 -8.13
N LYS A 285 -18.41 -6.57 -8.70
CA LYS A 285 -19.75 -6.67 -8.10
C LYS A 285 -20.39 -8.03 -8.33
N VAL A 286 -21.22 -8.44 -7.35
CA VAL A 286 -22.14 -9.58 -7.46
C VAL A 286 -23.56 -9.06 -7.42
N GLY A 287 -24.44 -9.65 -8.25
CA GLY A 287 -25.85 -9.28 -8.35
C GLY A 287 -26.24 -8.84 -9.77
N ASN A 288 -27.53 -8.82 -10.06
CA ASN A 288 -28.08 -8.47 -11.38
C ASN A 288 -27.52 -9.28 -12.56
N GLY A 289 -27.02 -10.49 -12.30
CA GLY A 289 -26.39 -11.36 -13.31
C GLY A 289 -24.88 -11.44 -13.18
N ASP A 290 -24.24 -10.47 -12.53
CA ASP A 290 -22.78 -10.44 -12.30
C ASP A 290 -22.38 -11.40 -11.17
N LYS A 291 -21.28 -12.11 -11.36
CA LYS A 291 -20.73 -13.09 -10.41
C LYS A 291 -19.40 -12.62 -9.78
N GLY A 292 -19.03 -11.36 -9.97
CA GLY A 292 -17.79 -10.79 -9.48
C GLY A 292 -16.57 -11.41 -10.12
N LEU A 293 -15.56 -11.79 -9.33
CA LEU A 293 -14.35 -12.43 -9.86
C LEU A 293 -14.63 -13.74 -10.62
N LYS A 294 -15.78 -14.38 -10.43
CA LYS A 294 -16.16 -15.60 -11.18
C LYS A 294 -16.43 -15.34 -12.65
N ASP A 295 -16.64 -14.12 -13.08
CA ASP A 295 -16.80 -13.74 -14.48
C ASP A 295 -15.44 -13.52 -15.18
N VAL A 296 -14.35 -13.47 -14.42
CA VAL A 296 -13.00 -13.28 -14.97
C VAL A 296 -12.37 -14.63 -15.29
N ALA A 297 -12.15 -14.89 -16.55
CA ALA A 297 -11.61 -16.17 -17.02
C ALA A 297 -10.19 -16.43 -16.47
N GLY A 298 -9.93 -17.65 -16.03
CA GLY A 298 -8.62 -18.11 -15.56
C GLY A 298 -8.27 -17.72 -14.11
N VAL A 299 -9.17 -16.99 -13.42
CA VAL A 299 -9.01 -16.66 -12.01
C VAL A 299 -9.38 -17.86 -11.13
N ASP A 300 -8.50 -18.18 -10.18
CA ASP A 300 -8.68 -19.22 -9.17
C ASP A 300 -7.99 -18.84 -7.84
N ALA A 301 -7.89 -19.79 -6.90
CA ALA A 301 -7.30 -19.57 -5.58
C ALA A 301 -5.79 -19.25 -5.60
N ASP A 302 -5.09 -19.57 -6.68
CA ASP A 302 -3.64 -19.29 -6.84
C ASP A 302 -3.38 -17.96 -7.54
N THR A 303 -4.46 -17.24 -7.91
CA THR A 303 -4.39 -15.94 -8.58
C THR A 303 -4.35 -14.82 -7.54
N GLN A 304 -3.57 -13.79 -7.81
CA GLN A 304 -3.61 -12.51 -7.10
C GLN A 304 -4.26 -11.45 -8.00
N ILE A 305 -5.07 -10.59 -7.44
CA ILE A 305 -5.62 -9.43 -8.15
C ILE A 305 -4.73 -8.23 -7.82
N VAL A 306 -4.16 -7.63 -8.86
CA VAL A 306 -3.23 -6.51 -8.75
C VAL A 306 -3.86 -5.28 -9.38
N VAL A 307 -3.89 -4.19 -8.62
CA VAL A 307 -4.37 -2.87 -9.07
C VAL A 307 -3.19 -1.91 -9.05
N PHE A 308 -2.88 -1.30 -10.20
CA PHE A 308 -2.00 -0.14 -10.28
C PHE A 308 -2.85 1.11 -10.43
N TYR A 309 -2.46 2.17 -9.78
CA TYR A 309 -3.06 3.49 -9.95
C TYR A 309 -2.06 4.58 -9.57
N LYS A 310 -2.41 5.85 -9.84
CA LYS A 310 -1.58 6.99 -9.50
C LYS A 310 -2.31 7.95 -8.57
N ALA A 311 -1.53 8.58 -7.68
CA ALA A 311 -1.94 9.74 -6.92
C ALA A 311 -0.82 10.79 -6.96
N LYS A 312 -1.08 11.99 -6.46
CA LYS A 312 -0.09 13.08 -6.37
C LYS A 312 -0.27 13.86 -5.08
N LEU A 313 0.83 14.34 -4.53
CA LEU A 313 0.81 15.27 -3.40
C LEU A 313 0.18 16.60 -3.81
N ASN A 314 -0.66 17.15 -2.94
CA ASN A 314 -1.30 18.46 -3.11
C ASN A 314 -0.82 19.47 -2.07
N GLY A 315 -1.38 20.69 -2.08
CA GLY A 315 -0.99 21.75 -1.16
C GLY A 315 -1.29 21.52 0.33
N ASN A 316 -2.04 20.45 0.67
CA ASN A 316 -2.33 20.03 2.06
C ASN A 316 -1.37 18.94 2.55
N ALA A 317 -0.35 18.59 1.75
CA ALA A 317 0.60 17.55 2.12
C ALA A 317 1.28 17.83 3.46
N VAL A 318 1.33 16.82 4.32
CA VAL A 318 2.08 16.84 5.57
C VAL A 318 3.58 16.79 5.25
N ILE A 319 4.33 17.71 5.85
CA ILE A 319 5.78 17.77 5.70
C ILE A 319 6.44 17.02 6.85
N GLY A 320 7.34 16.11 6.54
CA GLY A 320 8.03 15.30 7.53
C GLY A 320 7.12 14.30 8.26
N ASN A 321 7.41 14.00 9.50
CA ASN A 321 6.60 13.11 10.33
C ASN A 321 5.34 13.80 10.83
N ALA A 322 4.27 13.03 11.05
CA ALA A 322 3.06 13.55 11.69
C ALA A 322 3.34 14.02 13.13
N ALA A 323 2.75 15.15 13.53
CA ALA A 323 2.98 15.76 14.84
C ALA A 323 2.44 14.92 16.01
N ASP A 324 1.48 14.02 15.77
CA ASP A 324 0.84 13.16 16.79
C ASP A 324 1.61 11.87 17.10
N GLY A 325 2.77 11.67 16.46
CA GLY A 325 3.60 10.49 16.66
C GLY A 325 3.11 9.22 15.94
N ASN A 326 2.03 9.32 15.15
CA ASN A 326 1.54 8.27 14.27
C ASN A 326 2.44 8.08 13.04
N LYS A 327 1.97 7.32 12.04
CA LYS A 327 2.65 7.16 10.75
C LYS A 327 3.01 8.54 10.18
N GLY A 328 4.22 8.68 9.66
CA GLY A 328 4.70 9.96 9.11
C GLY A 328 4.17 10.24 7.71
N GLY A 329 4.50 11.39 7.16
CA GLY A 329 4.17 11.78 5.78
C GLY A 329 2.68 11.80 5.49
N ASN A 330 2.32 11.37 4.29
CA ASN A 330 0.97 11.34 3.76
C ASN A 330 0.53 9.88 3.59
N PRO A 331 -0.11 9.28 4.61
CA PRO A 331 -0.49 7.87 4.57
C PRO A 331 -1.57 7.60 3.53
N ASN A 332 -1.52 6.39 2.97
CA ASN A 332 -2.47 5.87 2.03
C ASN A 332 -2.75 4.40 2.40
N THR A 333 -4.02 4.07 2.74
CA THR A 333 -4.40 2.83 3.43
C THR A 333 -5.43 2.06 2.63
N VAL A 334 -5.22 0.77 2.43
CA VAL A 334 -6.15 -0.12 1.73
C VAL A 334 -6.76 -1.15 2.67
N THR A 335 -8.03 -1.49 2.44
CA THR A 335 -8.69 -2.71 2.92
C THR A 335 -9.28 -3.46 1.73
N LEU A 336 -9.46 -4.77 1.90
CA LEU A 336 -10.09 -5.63 0.91
C LEU A 336 -11.34 -6.26 1.51
N THR A 337 -12.49 -6.01 0.89
CA THR A 337 -13.76 -6.68 1.19
C THR A 337 -13.97 -7.82 0.20
N TYR A 338 -14.38 -9.00 0.68
CA TYR A 338 -14.53 -10.19 -0.14
C TYR A 338 -15.74 -11.03 0.28
N SER A 339 -16.29 -11.83 -0.64
CA SER A 339 -17.30 -12.83 -0.27
C SER A 339 -16.68 -13.87 0.66
N ASN A 340 -17.24 -14.03 1.85
CA ASN A 340 -16.70 -14.96 2.85
C ASN A 340 -17.60 -16.17 3.13
N ASN A 341 -18.82 -16.22 2.56
CA ASN A 341 -19.77 -17.32 2.76
C ASN A 341 -20.26 -17.87 1.40
N PRO A 342 -19.92 -19.14 1.06
CA PRO A 342 -20.33 -19.73 -0.21
C PRO A 342 -21.83 -20.10 -0.30
N TYR A 343 -22.58 -20.12 0.84
CA TYR A 343 -23.97 -20.56 0.90
C TYR A 343 -24.99 -19.45 1.23
N ALA A 344 -24.52 -18.24 1.48
CA ALA A 344 -25.37 -17.10 1.76
C ALA A 344 -24.62 -15.80 1.44
N GLU A 345 -25.34 -14.70 1.34
CA GLU A 345 -24.72 -13.38 1.30
C GLU A 345 -23.88 -13.17 2.58
N GLY A 346 -22.67 -12.69 2.42
CA GLY A 346 -21.76 -12.41 3.51
C GLY A 346 -20.45 -11.80 2.99
N ALA A 347 -19.93 -10.86 3.75
CA ALA A 347 -18.66 -10.19 3.43
C ALA A 347 -17.66 -10.34 4.58
N GLY A 348 -16.44 -10.65 4.22
CA GLY A 348 -15.27 -10.52 5.08
C GLY A 348 -14.47 -9.27 4.71
N GLU A 349 -13.63 -8.82 5.63
CA GLU A 349 -12.72 -7.70 5.45
C GLU A 349 -11.34 -8.07 5.97
N THR A 350 -10.30 -7.70 5.23
CA THR A 350 -8.91 -7.90 5.65
C THR A 350 -8.52 -6.91 6.74
N ILE A 351 -7.41 -7.17 7.42
CA ILE A 351 -6.66 -6.10 8.08
C ILE A 351 -6.22 -5.10 7.01
N GLU A 352 -6.05 -3.84 7.43
CA GLU A 352 -5.56 -2.79 6.55
C GLU A 352 -4.06 -2.91 6.27
N ASP A 353 -3.62 -2.44 5.10
CA ASP A 353 -2.23 -2.18 4.80
C ASP A 353 -2.03 -0.73 4.37
N THR A 354 -0.91 -0.13 4.74
CA THR A 354 -0.66 1.30 4.58
C THR A 354 0.75 1.54 4.04
N VAL A 355 0.88 2.53 3.17
CA VAL A 355 2.15 3.12 2.75
C VAL A 355 2.16 4.61 3.09
N ALA A 356 3.32 5.26 3.08
CA ALA A 356 3.44 6.69 3.35
C ALA A 356 4.31 7.37 2.29
N ASP A 357 3.88 8.57 1.88
CA ASP A 357 4.60 9.44 0.95
C ASP A 357 5.04 10.72 1.67
N PHE A 358 6.33 11.05 1.61
CA PHE A 358 6.94 12.15 2.34
C PHE A 358 7.23 13.33 1.43
N ALA A 359 7.28 14.51 2.02
CA ALA A 359 7.78 15.73 1.40
C ALA A 359 8.59 16.56 2.41
N PHE A 360 9.42 17.45 1.89
CA PHE A 360 10.35 18.24 2.67
C PHE A 360 10.07 19.74 2.56
N LYS A 361 10.68 20.50 3.45
CA LYS A 361 10.62 21.96 3.47
C LYS A 361 12.02 22.55 3.58
N LEU A 362 12.31 23.52 2.71
CA LEU A 362 13.48 24.37 2.81
C LEU A 362 13.11 25.70 3.48
N ASN A 363 13.80 26.02 4.58
CA ASN A 363 13.86 27.34 5.17
C ASN A 363 15.14 28.02 4.67
N LEU A 364 15.01 28.93 3.69
CA LEU A 364 16.11 29.70 3.14
C LEU A 364 16.12 31.09 3.79
N ASN A 365 17.15 31.42 4.58
CA ASN A 365 17.27 32.69 5.25
C ASN A 365 18.28 33.57 4.53
N LYS A 366 17.84 34.73 4.09
CA LYS A 366 18.70 35.76 3.49
C LYS A 366 19.21 36.70 4.55
N VAL A 367 20.54 36.81 4.65
CA VAL A 367 21.17 37.61 5.69
C VAL A 367 22.31 38.49 5.17
N ASP A 368 22.61 39.59 5.93
CA ASP A 368 23.85 40.35 5.79
C ASP A 368 25.01 39.50 6.33
N GLN A 369 25.99 39.22 5.50
CA GLN A 369 27.10 38.31 5.83
C GLN A 369 27.98 38.84 6.99
N GLY A 370 28.01 40.15 7.21
CA GLY A 370 28.80 40.77 8.29
C GLY A 370 28.06 40.93 9.62
N THR A 371 26.72 40.95 9.61
CA THR A 371 25.92 41.19 10.83
C THR A 371 24.92 40.08 11.12
N GLU A 372 24.76 39.13 10.21
CA GLU A 372 23.81 38.02 10.25
C GLU A 372 22.34 38.43 10.38
N LYS A 373 22.04 39.71 10.17
CA LYS A 373 20.66 40.24 10.20
C LYS A 373 19.93 39.88 8.91
N GLY A 374 18.66 39.54 9.04
CA GLY A 374 17.78 39.26 7.90
C GLY A 374 17.73 40.43 6.91
N LEU A 375 17.67 40.12 5.61
CA LEU A 375 17.59 41.07 4.51
C LEU A 375 16.31 40.81 3.71
N ALA A 376 15.43 41.82 3.66
CA ALA A 376 14.21 41.82 2.88
C ALA A 376 14.47 42.10 1.39
N GLY A 377 13.63 41.59 0.50
CA GLY A 377 13.57 41.97 -0.91
C GLY A 377 14.59 41.27 -1.83
N ALA A 378 15.40 40.34 -1.31
CA ALA A 378 16.19 39.49 -2.18
C ALA A 378 15.29 38.48 -2.92
N VAL A 379 15.55 38.27 -4.20
CA VAL A 379 14.76 37.35 -5.03
C VAL A 379 15.61 36.16 -5.42
N PHE A 380 15.05 34.97 -5.20
CA PHE A 380 15.67 33.69 -5.55
C PHE A 380 14.82 32.87 -6.51
N THR A 381 15.49 32.00 -7.24
CA THR A 381 14.86 30.86 -7.94
C THR A 381 15.51 29.58 -7.47
N ILE A 382 14.72 28.52 -7.42
CA ILE A 382 15.16 27.18 -7.03
C ILE A 382 14.73 26.22 -8.15
N ARG A 383 15.67 25.41 -8.64
CA ARG A 383 15.38 24.44 -9.70
C ARG A 383 15.99 23.08 -9.37
N SER A 384 15.31 22.01 -9.80
CA SER A 384 15.87 20.67 -9.74
C SER A 384 17.06 20.52 -10.69
N VAL A 385 18.05 19.71 -10.26
CA VAL A 385 19.21 19.27 -11.06
C VAL A 385 19.28 17.76 -11.22
N ASP A 386 18.31 17.03 -10.67
CA ASP A 386 18.19 15.58 -10.83
C ASP A 386 17.81 15.21 -12.26
N ALA A 387 18.25 14.04 -12.73
CA ALA A 387 18.22 13.68 -14.15
C ALA A 387 16.80 13.70 -14.75
N SER A 388 15.79 13.28 -13.99
CA SER A 388 14.38 13.21 -14.44
C SER A 388 13.70 14.57 -14.53
N THR A 389 14.11 15.53 -13.69
CA THR A 389 13.47 16.83 -13.52
C THR A 389 14.42 18.00 -13.79
N ALA A 390 15.58 17.74 -14.36
CA ALA A 390 16.65 18.73 -14.57
C ALA A 390 16.16 19.99 -15.28
N GLY A 391 16.40 21.14 -14.65
CA GLY A 391 16.06 22.45 -15.17
C GLY A 391 14.65 22.93 -14.89
N GLN A 392 13.77 22.12 -14.31
CA GLN A 392 12.45 22.56 -13.83
C GLN A 392 12.61 23.42 -12.57
N TYR A 393 11.77 24.44 -12.46
CA TYR A 393 11.76 25.39 -11.35
C TYR A 393 10.65 25.04 -10.35
N ILE A 394 10.90 25.28 -9.08
CA ILE A 394 9.88 25.17 -8.04
C ILE A 394 8.99 26.42 -8.09
N ALA A 395 7.68 26.20 -8.08
CA ALA A 395 6.71 27.29 -8.00
C ALA A 395 6.64 27.86 -6.58
N SER A 396 6.82 29.18 -6.46
CA SER A 396 6.76 29.91 -5.18
C SER A 396 5.33 30.18 -4.72
N LYS A 397 4.40 30.19 -5.64
CA LYS A 397 2.96 30.47 -5.43
C LYS A 397 2.13 29.81 -6.51
N ALA A 398 0.85 29.63 -6.23
CA ALA A 398 -0.10 29.14 -7.23
C ALA A 398 -0.31 30.21 -8.32
N ASP A 399 -0.58 29.74 -9.55
CA ASP A 399 -1.02 30.55 -10.69
C ASP A 399 -2.08 29.75 -11.47
N GLU A 400 -3.36 30.12 -11.29
CA GLU A 400 -4.47 29.40 -11.90
C GLU A 400 -4.44 29.47 -13.42
N ALA A 401 -3.99 30.59 -13.99
CA ALA A 401 -3.92 30.79 -15.45
C ALA A 401 -2.86 29.87 -16.09
N ALA A 402 -1.82 29.55 -15.35
CA ALA A 402 -0.77 28.63 -15.77
C ALA A 402 -1.05 27.18 -15.32
N GLY A 403 -2.09 26.91 -14.50
CA GLY A 403 -2.36 25.60 -13.93
C GLY A 403 -1.30 25.14 -12.92
N VAL A 404 -0.68 26.08 -12.20
CA VAL A 404 0.46 25.85 -11.31
C VAL A 404 0.01 25.92 -9.86
N VAL A 405 0.47 24.97 -9.03
CA VAL A 405 0.32 25.00 -7.59
C VAL A 405 1.65 25.32 -6.90
N ALA A 406 1.60 25.96 -5.72
CA ALA A 406 2.81 26.26 -4.96
C ALA A 406 3.55 24.96 -4.58
N GLY A 407 4.87 24.96 -4.69
CA GLY A 407 5.73 23.79 -4.44
C GLY A 407 5.91 22.86 -5.65
N GLN A 408 5.12 22.98 -6.70
CA GLN A 408 5.22 22.16 -7.90
C GLN A 408 6.48 22.46 -8.70
N LEU A 409 7.07 21.44 -9.34
CA LEU A 409 8.07 21.59 -10.39
C LEU A 409 7.42 21.98 -11.70
N VAL A 410 7.93 23.04 -12.33
CA VAL A 410 7.40 23.59 -13.57
C VAL A 410 8.49 23.84 -14.60
N THR A 411 8.21 23.55 -15.85
CA THR A 411 9.08 23.90 -16.97
C THR A 411 8.80 25.36 -17.37
N VAL A 412 9.86 26.17 -17.42
CA VAL A 412 9.78 27.57 -17.87
C VAL A 412 10.31 27.66 -19.30
N ALA A 413 9.53 28.28 -20.18
CA ALA A 413 9.84 28.36 -21.61
C ALA A 413 11.06 29.28 -21.91
N ASP A 414 11.22 30.37 -21.14
CA ASP A 414 12.31 31.34 -21.30
C ASP A 414 13.02 31.60 -19.96
N ALA A 415 14.21 31.04 -19.79
CA ALA A 415 15.02 31.21 -18.59
C ALA A 415 15.54 32.66 -18.38
N ASN A 416 15.46 33.54 -19.41
CA ASN A 416 15.84 34.93 -19.30
C ASN A 416 14.67 35.81 -18.85
N ASN A 417 13.45 35.31 -18.96
CA ASN A 417 12.23 36.01 -18.55
C ASN A 417 11.36 35.12 -17.66
N LEU A 418 11.85 34.90 -16.42
CA LEU A 418 11.24 33.99 -15.46
C LEU A 418 9.89 34.53 -14.97
N PRO A 419 8.82 33.70 -14.97
CA PRO A 419 7.52 34.07 -14.40
C PRO A 419 7.61 34.40 -12.91
N GLU A 420 6.68 35.21 -12.41
CA GLU A 420 6.65 35.61 -10.99
C GLU A 420 6.36 34.42 -10.06
N TYR A 421 5.65 33.39 -10.55
CA TYR A 421 5.33 32.20 -9.77
C TYR A 421 6.53 31.26 -9.51
N VAL A 422 7.72 31.52 -10.10
CA VAL A 422 8.97 30.79 -9.77
C VAL A 422 9.97 31.64 -9.00
N LYS A 423 9.58 32.85 -8.57
CA LYS A 423 10.43 33.79 -7.83
C LYS A 423 10.06 33.80 -6.36
N PHE A 424 11.02 33.57 -5.50
CA PHE A 424 10.90 33.60 -4.05
C PHE A 424 11.52 34.90 -3.54
N THR A 425 10.74 35.76 -2.87
CA THR A 425 11.22 37.01 -2.32
C THR A 425 11.37 36.89 -0.81
N SER A 426 12.53 37.29 -0.26
CA SER A 426 12.76 37.29 1.17
C SER A 426 11.88 38.31 1.88
N ALA A 427 11.24 37.89 2.99
CA ALA A 427 10.41 38.70 3.84
C ALA A 427 11.26 39.70 4.68
N ASP A 428 10.63 40.57 5.49
CA ASP A 428 11.29 41.57 6.29
C ASP A 428 12.33 41.01 7.27
N ASP A 429 12.17 39.79 7.70
CA ASP A 429 13.13 39.05 8.56
C ASP A 429 14.13 38.20 7.73
N GLY A 430 14.13 38.32 6.42
CA GLY A 430 15.03 37.63 5.52
C GLY A 430 14.57 36.19 5.14
N LYS A 431 13.43 35.71 5.66
CA LYS A 431 13.01 34.32 5.50
C LYS A 431 12.29 34.07 4.17
N ILE A 432 12.54 32.89 3.63
CA ILE A 432 11.83 32.27 2.52
C ILE A 432 11.52 30.83 2.95
N ALA A 433 10.26 30.41 2.83
CA ALA A 433 9.83 29.04 3.06
C ALA A 433 9.42 28.38 1.75
N VAL A 434 9.94 27.18 1.47
CA VAL A 434 9.65 26.38 0.29
C VAL A 434 9.18 25.00 0.76
N SER A 435 7.89 24.70 0.61
CA SER A 435 7.30 23.44 1.07
C SER A 435 7.02 22.51 -0.10
N GLY A 436 6.99 21.20 0.18
CA GLY A 436 6.63 20.17 -0.78
C GLY A 436 7.76 19.79 -1.72
N LEU A 437 8.98 19.84 -1.23
CA LEU A 437 10.16 19.33 -1.94
C LEU A 437 10.23 17.82 -1.85
N ASP A 438 10.80 17.23 -2.86
CA ASP A 438 11.24 15.86 -2.93
C ASP A 438 12.64 15.69 -2.34
N ALA A 439 13.08 14.45 -2.06
CA ALA A 439 14.50 14.16 -1.92
C ALA A 439 15.21 14.42 -3.26
N GLY A 440 16.48 14.81 -3.20
CA GLY A 440 17.24 15.10 -4.42
C GLY A 440 18.00 16.40 -4.36
N SER A 441 18.43 16.88 -5.51
CA SER A 441 19.39 17.97 -5.65
C SER A 441 18.76 19.22 -6.27
N TYR A 442 18.99 20.37 -5.62
CA TYR A 442 18.39 21.64 -6.02
C TYR A 442 19.45 22.73 -6.18
N LYS A 443 19.37 23.50 -7.24
CA LYS A 443 20.19 24.69 -7.48
C LYS A 443 19.44 25.94 -7.06
N VAL A 444 19.99 26.65 -6.09
CA VAL A 444 19.51 27.95 -5.61
C VAL A 444 20.28 29.05 -6.34
N THR A 445 19.55 30.03 -6.87
CA THR A 445 20.12 31.18 -7.58
C THR A 445 19.49 32.46 -7.07
N GLU A 446 20.27 33.36 -6.51
CA GLU A 446 19.83 34.74 -6.23
C GLU A 446 19.74 35.49 -7.56
N VAL A 447 18.55 35.95 -7.95
CA VAL A 447 18.34 36.70 -9.21
C VAL A 447 18.37 38.20 -9.01
N GLN A 448 18.01 38.66 -7.79
CA GLN A 448 18.04 40.05 -7.38
C GLN A 448 18.53 40.17 -5.93
N THR A 449 19.45 41.11 -5.66
CA THR A 449 19.90 41.45 -4.30
C THR A 449 18.88 42.35 -3.61
N PRO A 450 18.90 42.45 -2.26
CA PRO A 450 18.06 43.39 -1.50
C PRO A 450 18.29 44.87 -1.88
N ASP A 451 19.55 45.21 -2.20
CA ASP A 451 20.00 46.54 -2.57
C ASP A 451 21.27 46.39 -3.43
N ASP A 452 21.15 46.58 -4.73
CA ASP A 452 22.25 46.39 -5.69
C ASP A 452 23.46 47.33 -5.49
N ILE A 453 23.28 48.43 -4.76
CA ILE A 453 24.36 49.36 -4.45
C ILE A 453 25.14 48.92 -3.23
N LYS A 454 24.46 48.30 -2.25
CA LYS A 454 25.05 47.95 -0.96
C LYS A 454 25.56 46.53 -0.86
N TYR A 455 25.03 45.62 -1.67
CA TYR A 455 25.29 44.20 -1.51
C TYR A 455 25.80 43.56 -2.81
N THR A 456 26.76 42.66 -2.67
CA THR A 456 27.21 41.80 -3.76
C THR A 456 26.30 40.56 -3.85
N LYS A 457 25.84 40.24 -5.03
CA LYS A 457 25.00 39.09 -5.32
C LYS A 457 25.67 37.77 -4.90
N ALA A 458 24.96 36.91 -4.20
CA ALA A 458 25.44 35.57 -3.85
C ALA A 458 25.63 34.70 -5.10
N ASN A 459 26.71 33.94 -5.14
CA ASN A 459 26.90 32.97 -6.22
C ASN A 459 25.86 31.84 -6.09
N PRO A 460 25.34 31.31 -7.19
CA PRO A 460 24.50 30.13 -7.17
C PRO A 460 25.17 28.96 -6.45
N PHE A 461 24.40 28.11 -5.79
CA PHE A 461 24.87 26.89 -5.17
C PHE A 461 23.89 25.75 -5.34
N THR A 462 24.38 24.52 -5.18
CA THR A 462 23.57 23.30 -5.23
C THR A 462 23.61 22.61 -3.86
N PHE A 463 22.46 22.16 -3.38
CA PHE A 463 22.36 21.31 -2.20
C PHE A 463 21.51 20.08 -2.50
N THR A 464 21.72 19.02 -1.73
CA THR A 464 20.99 17.75 -1.84
C THR A 464 20.30 17.44 -0.53
N ILE A 465 19.02 17.01 -0.60
CA ILE A 465 18.23 16.49 0.53
C ILE A 465 18.31 14.96 0.46
N THR A 466 18.64 14.33 1.58
CA THR A 466 18.70 12.85 1.67
C THR A 466 18.04 12.40 2.97
N PRO A 467 16.84 11.80 2.88
CA PRO A 467 16.15 11.20 4.03
C PRO A 467 16.64 9.78 4.32
N THR A 468 16.27 9.28 5.50
CA THR A 468 16.31 7.85 5.86
C THR A 468 15.03 7.50 6.60
N TYR A 469 14.50 6.30 6.34
CA TYR A 469 13.22 5.86 6.83
C TYR A 469 13.30 4.57 7.65
N ASP A 470 12.38 4.42 8.58
CA ASP A 470 11.94 3.13 9.12
C ASP A 470 10.66 2.76 8.38
N GLU A 471 10.78 1.84 7.41
CA GLU A 471 9.65 1.41 6.57
C GLU A 471 8.57 0.70 7.39
N THR A 472 8.94 -0.05 8.44
CA THR A 472 7.96 -0.74 9.30
C THR A 472 7.13 0.23 10.12
N ALA A 473 7.77 1.26 10.69
CA ALA A 473 7.09 2.30 11.44
C ALA A 473 6.48 3.39 10.54
N MET A 474 6.83 3.41 9.24
CA MET A 474 6.51 4.47 8.28
C MET A 474 6.88 5.85 8.82
N LYS A 475 8.13 5.98 9.23
CA LYS A 475 8.67 7.22 9.83
C LYS A 475 10.00 7.59 9.23
N MET A 476 10.21 8.87 9.04
CA MET A 476 11.53 9.40 8.76
C MET A 476 12.36 9.36 10.04
N THR A 477 13.50 8.67 9.99
CA THR A 477 14.44 8.49 11.11
C THR A 477 15.65 9.40 11.02
N GLY A 478 15.95 9.88 9.81
CA GLY A 478 17.04 10.80 9.57
C GLY A 478 16.76 11.71 8.38
N LEU A 479 17.37 12.89 8.41
CA LEU A 479 17.36 13.85 7.31
C LEU A 479 18.73 14.51 7.26
N THR A 480 19.36 14.49 6.10
CA THR A 480 20.62 15.18 5.87
C THR A 480 20.49 16.15 4.69
N ALA A 481 21.24 17.24 4.75
CA ALA A 481 21.40 18.15 3.63
C ALA A 481 22.84 18.57 3.51
N ALA A 482 23.35 18.60 2.28
CA ALA A 482 24.73 18.98 2.00
C ALA A 482 24.83 19.79 0.72
N VAL A 483 25.73 20.78 0.70
CA VAL A 483 26.09 21.45 -0.56
C VAL A 483 26.96 20.55 -1.43
N SER A 484 26.95 20.85 -2.72
CA SER A 484 27.83 20.16 -3.69
C SER A 484 29.33 20.32 -3.31
N GLU A 485 30.17 19.42 -3.79
CA GLU A 485 31.63 19.46 -3.53
C GLU A 485 32.26 20.80 -3.95
N SER A 486 31.77 21.42 -5.03
CA SER A 486 32.24 22.73 -5.50
C SER A 486 31.87 23.90 -4.60
N ASP A 487 30.85 23.73 -3.77
CA ASP A 487 30.32 24.76 -2.87
C ASP A 487 30.79 24.58 -1.41
N LYS A 488 31.51 23.49 -1.11
CA LYS A 488 32.06 23.24 0.22
C LYS A 488 33.03 24.34 0.66
N GLY A 489 32.88 24.75 1.92
CA GLY A 489 33.75 25.76 2.55
C GLY A 489 33.47 27.20 2.14
N ARG A 490 32.41 27.48 1.40
CA ARG A 490 31.96 28.86 1.12
C ARG A 490 31.64 29.58 2.41
N SER A 491 32.04 30.86 2.52
CA SER A 491 31.83 31.70 3.68
C SER A 491 30.45 32.37 3.71
N ASP A 492 29.73 32.32 2.60
CA ASP A 492 28.41 32.96 2.41
C ASP A 492 27.24 31.98 2.56
N ILE A 493 27.50 30.71 2.91
CA ILE A 493 26.48 29.68 3.14
C ILE A 493 26.73 29.01 4.49
N ALA A 494 25.67 28.85 5.29
CA ALA A 494 25.70 28.07 6.54
C ALA A 494 24.39 27.33 6.76
N PHE A 495 24.49 26.08 7.22
CA PHE A 495 23.32 25.27 7.61
C PHE A 495 22.91 25.55 9.05
N GLY A 496 21.62 25.49 9.32
CA GLY A 496 21.05 25.61 10.66
C GLY A 496 21.01 27.02 11.20
N THR A 497 20.99 27.16 12.53
CA THR A 497 20.98 28.47 13.22
C THR A 497 22.36 29.08 13.14
N LEU A 498 22.45 30.38 12.84
CA LEU A 498 23.69 31.11 12.87
C LEU A 498 24.16 31.32 14.32
N ASP A 499 25.49 31.37 14.55
CA ASP A 499 26.08 31.53 15.91
C ASP A 499 26.19 32.97 16.39
N GLY A 500 25.86 33.93 15.53
CA GLY A 500 25.92 35.37 15.85
C GLY A 500 27.36 35.94 15.85
N THR A 501 28.34 35.15 15.44
CA THR A 501 29.75 35.56 15.38
C THR A 501 30.23 35.77 13.94
N ALA A 502 29.61 36.72 13.24
CA ALA A 502 29.96 37.06 11.85
C ALA A 502 31.36 37.71 11.68
N GLY A 503 32.36 37.21 12.38
CA GLY A 503 33.76 37.64 12.19
C GLY A 503 34.23 37.36 10.78
N ASP A 504 34.89 38.32 10.15
CA ASP A 504 35.49 38.21 8.82
C ASP A 504 34.49 37.92 7.66
N ASN A 505 33.23 38.36 7.79
CA ASN A 505 32.16 38.10 6.81
C ASN A 505 32.00 36.61 6.48
N LYS A 506 32.10 35.74 7.47
CA LYS A 506 31.90 34.33 7.36
C LYS A 506 30.69 33.89 8.17
N LEU A 507 29.69 33.29 7.49
CA LEU A 507 28.57 32.67 8.19
C LEU A 507 29.01 31.37 8.85
N VAL A 508 28.65 31.20 10.11
CA VAL A 508 28.93 29.99 10.89
C VAL A 508 27.65 29.46 11.50
N GLY A 509 27.26 28.23 11.12
CA GLY A 509 26.12 27.55 11.74
C GLY A 509 26.48 26.97 13.09
N VAL A 510 25.59 27.14 14.08
CA VAL A 510 25.71 26.56 15.42
C VAL A 510 25.02 25.19 15.43
N GLY A 511 25.80 24.19 15.75
CA GLY A 511 25.34 22.86 16.17
C GLY A 511 24.30 22.17 15.26
N GLY A 512 24.71 21.16 14.53
CA GLY A 512 23.85 20.33 13.73
C GLY A 512 23.94 20.58 12.23
N THR A 513 23.29 19.68 11.50
CA THR A 513 23.30 19.64 10.03
C THR A 513 22.35 20.63 9.36
N GLY A 514 21.64 21.48 10.15
CA GLY A 514 20.57 22.34 9.64
C GLY A 514 19.31 21.57 9.23
N THR A 515 19.17 20.34 9.66
CA THR A 515 18.06 19.45 9.30
C THR A 515 17.29 18.99 10.54
N ASN A 516 16.00 18.76 10.36
CA ASN A 516 15.12 18.21 11.39
C ASN A 516 14.26 17.09 10.78
N ALA A 517 14.61 15.84 11.08
CA ALA A 517 13.88 14.68 10.58
C ALA A 517 12.43 14.62 11.09
N ALA A 518 12.14 15.13 12.29
CA ALA A 518 10.77 15.13 12.80
C ALA A 518 9.84 16.04 11.99
N THR A 519 10.34 17.19 11.53
CA THR A 519 9.54 18.19 10.80
C THR A 519 9.83 18.21 9.29
N GLY A 520 10.75 17.38 8.79
CA GLY A 520 11.13 17.36 7.37
C GLY A 520 11.80 18.64 6.88
N GLU A 521 12.39 19.43 7.80
CA GLU A 521 12.90 20.76 7.49
C GLU A 521 14.41 20.77 7.27
N VAL A 522 14.83 21.50 6.24
CA VAL A 522 16.21 21.88 5.96
C VAL A 522 16.32 23.40 6.11
N THR A 523 17.32 23.90 6.84
CA THR A 523 17.57 25.33 7.03
C THR A 523 18.92 25.71 6.46
N ILE A 524 18.93 26.65 5.50
CA ILE A 524 20.11 27.17 4.84
C ILE A 524 20.12 28.70 4.94
N ASN A 525 21.23 29.28 5.41
CA ASN A 525 21.44 30.71 5.46
C ASN A 525 22.34 31.14 4.30
N VAL A 526 21.95 32.20 3.58
CA VAL A 526 22.69 32.75 2.45
C VAL A 526 23.02 34.21 2.71
N GLY A 527 24.31 34.52 2.81
CA GLY A 527 24.83 35.85 3.08
C GLY A 527 25.10 36.66 1.82
N ASN A 528 24.81 37.99 1.88
CA ASN A 528 25.39 38.92 0.94
C ASN A 528 26.43 39.80 1.66
N ALA A 529 27.62 39.87 1.04
CA ALA A 529 28.65 40.80 1.50
C ALA A 529 28.31 42.24 1.13
N LYS A 530 28.60 43.18 1.99
CA LYS A 530 28.48 44.62 1.68
C LYS A 530 29.53 45.01 0.64
N SER A 531 29.08 45.72 -0.38
CA SER A 531 29.98 46.43 -1.29
C SER A 531 30.55 47.65 -0.55
N VAL A 532 31.85 47.69 -0.35
CA VAL A 532 32.52 48.85 0.25
C VAL A 532 33.16 49.66 -0.86
N GLY A 533 32.60 50.83 -1.15
CA GLY A 533 33.30 51.82 -1.96
C GLY A 533 34.45 52.41 -1.12
N LEU A 534 35.67 51.95 -1.36
CA LEU A 534 36.83 52.56 -0.74
C LEU A 534 37.02 54.01 -1.28
N PRO A 535 37.27 55.01 -0.41
CA PRO A 535 37.52 56.36 -0.87
C PRO A 535 38.73 56.37 -1.79
N ILE A 536 38.54 56.74 -3.03
CA ILE A 536 39.61 56.89 -4.00
C ILE A 536 40.08 58.33 -3.96
N THR A 537 41.15 58.61 -3.23
CA THR A 537 41.81 59.91 -3.23
C THR A 537 42.77 59.99 -4.37
N GLY A 538 42.41 60.67 -5.44
CA GLY A 538 43.32 60.94 -6.53
C GLY A 538 42.94 60.39 -7.93
N LEU A 539 41.81 59.66 -8.02
CA LEU A 539 41.26 59.24 -9.31
C LEU A 539 39.74 59.54 -9.34
N ASP A 540 39.30 60.28 -10.31
CA ASP A 540 37.87 60.45 -10.58
C ASP A 540 37.26 59.10 -10.98
N GLY A 541 36.05 58.77 -10.57
CA GLY A 541 35.41 57.49 -10.80
C GLY A 541 35.40 57.00 -12.25
N VAL A 542 35.43 57.95 -13.19
CA VAL A 542 35.56 57.70 -14.63
C VAL A 542 36.96 57.16 -14.99
N THR A 543 38.00 57.57 -14.25
CA THR A 543 39.41 57.17 -14.52
C THR A 543 39.67 55.71 -14.14
N LEU A 544 38.99 55.18 -13.12
CA LEU A 544 39.11 53.77 -12.74
C LEU A 544 38.51 52.85 -13.81
N THR A 545 37.40 53.23 -14.38
CA THR A 545 36.75 52.51 -15.48
C THR A 545 37.63 52.51 -16.71
N TRP A 546 38.34 53.64 -17.01
CA TRP A 546 39.30 53.77 -18.10
C TRP A 546 40.56 52.93 -17.87
N ILE A 547 41.09 52.89 -16.64
CA ILE A 547 42.27 52.11 -16.28
C ILE A 547 41.96 50.60 -16.35
N ALA A 548 40.84 50.20 -15.79
CA ALA A 548 40.38 48.81 -15.87
C ALA A 548 40.08 48.35 -17.31
N GLY A 549 39.35 49.19 -18.08
CA GLY A 549 39.08 48.96 -19.49
C GLY A 549 40.36 49.01 -20.35
N GLY A 550 41.27 49.98 -20.05
CA GLY A 550 42.55 50.07 -20.73
C GLY A 550 43.49 48.90 -20.46
N ALA A 551 43.53 48.36 -19.25
CA ALA A 551 44.29 47.18 -18.91
C ALA A 551 43.76 45.94 -19.65
N VAL A 552 42.45 45.77 -19.75
CA VAL A 552 41.86 44.68 -20.54
C VAL A 552 42.18 44.82 -22.03
N LEU A 553 42.15 46.06 -22.58
CA LEU A 553 42.51 46.32 -23.96
C LEU A 553 44.02 46.04 -24.22
N VAL A 554 44.91 46.48 -23.34
CA VAL A 554 46.36 46.23 -23.46
C VAL A 554 46.67 44.74 -23.37
N ILE A 555 46.03 44.01 -22.44
CA ILE A 555 46.19 42.56 -22.34
C ILE A 555 45.62 41.86 -23.58
N GLY A 556 44.50 42.31 -24.09
CA GLY A 556 43.86 41.80 -25.32
C GLY A 556 44.74 42.02 -26.55
N VAL A 557 45.26 43.24 -26.74
CA VAL A 557 46.17 43.59 -27.85
C VAL A 557 47.49 42.85 -27.73
N ALA A 558 48.08 42.77 -26.53
CA ALA A 558 49.30 42.00 -26.31
C ALA A 558 49.13 40.49 -26.63
N ARG A 559 47.97 39.94 -26.35
CA ARG A 559 47.63 38.54 -26.66
C ARG A 559 47.47 38.31 -28.16
N ILE A 560 46.85 39.28 -28.88
CA ILE A 560 46.70 39.26 -30.35
C ILE A 560 48.04 39.41 -31.05
N LEU A 561 48.91 40.33 -30.59
CA LEU A 561 50.24 40.52 -31.13
C LEU A 561 51.15 39.32 -30.87
N ARG A 562 51.02 38.67 -29.72
CA ARG A 562 51.75 37.41 -29.41
C ARG A 562 51.32 36.26 -30.31
N ARG A 563 50.04 36.14 -30.62
CA ARG A 563 49.50 35.15 -31.55
C ARG A 563 50.02 35.41 -32.98
N ARG A 564 50.00 36.68 -33.47
CA ARG A 564 50.49 37.02 -34.80
C ARG A 564 52.00 36.80 -34.95
N ARG A 565 52.81 36.88 -33.88
CA ARG A 565 54.23 36.50 -33.93
C ARG A 565 54.46 34.99 -33.97
N ALA A 566 53.63 34.22 -33.29
CA ALA A 566 53.68 32.75 -33.35
C ALA A 566 53.33 32.21 -34.75
N ASP A 567 52.33 32.85 -35.42
CA ASP A 567 51.89 32.47 -36.78
C ASP A 567 52.82 32.99 -37.92
N SER A 568 53.91 33.73 -37.60
CA SER A 568 54.88 34.24 -38.56
C SER A 568 56.27 33.54 -38.43
N GLU A 569 56.41 32.57 -37.54
CA GLU A 569 57.61 31.74 -37.37
C GLU A 569 57.41 30.25 -37.79
N GLU A 570 56.25 29.92 -38.41
CA GLU A 570 56.01 28.75 -39.23
C GLU A 570 56.04 29.22 -40.72
#